data_718d7d609b2e2d4bd4a6104a5705c796
#
_entry.id   718d7d609b2e2d4bd4a6104a5705c796
#
_cell.length_a   1.000
_cell.length_b   1.000
_cell.length_c   1.000
_cell.angle_alpha   90.00
_cell.angle_beta   90.00
_cell.angle_gamma   90.00
#
_symmetry.space_group_name_H-M   'P 1'
#
loop_
_entity.id
_entity.type
_entity.pdbx_description
1 polymer ?
#
loop_
_entity_poly.entity_id
_entity_poly.type
_entity_poly.pdbx_seq_one_letter_code
_entity_poly.pdbx_strand_id
1 'polypeptide(L)'
;MTTAPERIEIPELAGIAPKRKSLGQFQGHFERQLTILESNVKVADQNSNGTDCHCNDEMLTILKESRVSLDTAFKKWHLRLNQLLEEDTDEVHLTEYKEKWTSVSKKHQDAIRLLDQLIIKIG
;
A
#
# COMPACT_ATOMS: atom_id res chain seq x y z
N MET A 1 19.05 -17.17 16.15
CA MET A 1 17.96 -17.57 15.25
C MET A 1 17.63 -16.44 14.31
N THR A 2 18.00 -16.59 13.06
CA THR A 2 17.71 -15.59 12.04
C THR A 2 16.24 -15.66 11.68
N THR A 3 15.51 -14.60 11.96
CA THR A 3 14.17 -14.42 11.43
C THR A 3 14.25 -14.37 9.91
N ALA A 4 13.60 -15.30 9.24
CA ALA A 4 13.47 -15.22 7.80
C ALA A 4 12.81 -13.89 7.42
N PRO A 5 13.32 -13.19 6.38
CA PRO A 5 12.65 -11.99 5.91
C PRO A 5 11.20 -12.32 5.52
N GLU A 6 10.28 -11.45 5.89
CA GLU A 6 8.88 -11.63 5.51
C GLU A 6 8.76 -11.80 4.01
N ARG A 7 8.33 -12.98 3.61
CA ARG A 7 8.01 -13.25 2.23
C ARG A 7 6.58 -12.83 1.97
N ILE A 8 6.42 -11.87 1.09
CA ILE A 8 5.10 -11.52 0.60
C ILE A 8 4.75 -12.52 -0.48
N GLU A 9 3.78 -13.38 -0.16
CA GLU A 9 3.30 -14.40 -1.06
C GLU A 9 1.93 -14.05 -1.61
N ILE A 10 1.72 -14.35 -2.88
CA ILE A 10 0.43 -14.22 -3.53
C ILE A 10 0.04 -15.58 -4.10
N PRO A 11 -1.28 -15.88 -4.20
CA PRO A 11 -1.72 -17.16 -4.75
C PRO A 11 -1.22 -17.37 -6.17
N GLU A 12 -0.80 -18.59 -6.48
CA GLU A 12 -0.45 -18.96 -7.84
C GLU A 12 -1.73 -19.12 -8.65
N LEU A 13 -1.75 -18.48 -9.81
CA LEU A 13 -2.88 -18.58 -10.74
C LEU A 13 -2.34 -18.90 -12.12
N ALA A 14 -3.06 -19.75 -12.86
CA ALA A 14 -2.73 -20.08 -14.22
C ALA A 14 -3.50 -19.20 -15.19
N GLY A 15 -2.80 -18.61 -16.16
CA GLY A 15 -3.41 -17.81 -17.21
C GLY A 15 -3.56 -16.33 -16.90
N ILE A 16 -3.76 -15.56 -17.96
CA ILE A 16 -3.81 -14.11 -17.91
C ILE A 16 -5.10 -13.59 -17.26
N ALA A 17 -6.25 -14.12 -17.65
CA ALA A 17 -7.54 -13.63 -17.17
C ALA A 17 -7.71 -13.74 -15.65
N PRO A 18 -7.39 -14.89 -15.00
CA PRO A 18 -7.43 -14.96 -13.54
C PRO A 18 -6.46 -14.01 -12.86
N LYS A 19 -5.26 -13.83 -13.43
CA LYS A 19 -4.26 -12.90 -12.89
C LYS A 19 -4.71 -11.45 -13.00
N ARG A 20 -5.37 -11.07 -14.08
CA ARG A 20 -5.93 -9.72 -14.24
C ARG A 20 -7.02 -9.45 -13.21
N LYS A 21 -7.89 -10.43 -12.98
CA LYS A 21 -8.92 -10.34 -11.94
C LYS A 21 -8.30 -10.18 -10.56
N SER A 22 -7.28 -10.97 -10.27
CA SER A 22 -6.52 -10.91 -9.01
C SER A 22 -5.84 -9.54 -8.84
N LEU A 23 -5.28 -8.98 -9.92
CA LEU A 23 -4.67 -7.65 -9.88
C LEU A 23 -5.68 -6.59 -9.43
N GLY A 24 -6.90 -6.63 -9.97
CA GLY A 24 -7.98 -5.73 -9.58
C GLY A 24 -8.37 -5.90 -8.11
N GLN A 25 -8.38 -7.13 -7.60
CA GLN A 25 -8.66 -7.41 -6.20
C GLN A 25 -7.56 -6.84 -5.27
N PHE A 26 -6.30 -7.03 -5.64
CA PHE A 26 -5.17 -6.46 -4.89
C PHE A 26 -5.19 -4.94 -4.92
N GLN A 27 -5.53 -4.34 -6.06
CA GLN A 27 -5.67 -2.89 -6.18
C GLN A 27 -6.78 -2.37 -5.28
N GLY A 28 -7.94 -3.03 -5.27
CA GLY A 28 -9.05 -2.68 -4.39
C GLY A 28 -8.66 -2.76 -2.92
N HIS A 29 -7.91 -3.79 -2.54
CA HIS A 29 -7.40 -3.92 -1.18
C HIS A 29 -6.43 -2.78 -0.83
N PHE A 30 -5.51 -2.46 -1.74
CA PHE A 30 -4.59 -1.33 -1.58
C PHE A 30 -5.36 -0.02 -1.38
N GLU A 31 -6.36 0.25 -2.20
CA GLU A 31 -7.16 1.48 -2.10
C GLU A 31 -7.93 1.57 -0.78
N ARG A 32 -8.42 0.44 -0.27
CA ARG A 32 -9.05 0.39 1.07
C ARG A 32 -8.05 0.72 2.17
N GLN A 33 -6.86 0.16 2.10
CA GLN A 33 -5.78 0.45 3.06
C GLN A 33 -5.36 1.92 2.97
N LEU A 34 -5.33 2.48 1.78
CA LEU A 34 -5.03 3.89 1.57
C LEU A 34 -6.08 4.78 2.23
N THR A 35 -7.36 4.45 2.08
CA THR A 35 -8.46 5.20 2.72
C THR A 35 -8.35 5.14 4.24
N ILE A 36 -8.07 3.97 4.80
CA ILE A 36 -7.87 3.79 6.24
C ILE A 36 -6.70 4.64 6.72
N LEU A 37 -5.59 4.61 6.00
CA LEU A 37 -4.39 5.38 6.32
C LEU A 37 -4.69 6.88 6.28
N GLU A 38 -5.36 7.37 5.25
CA GLU A 38 -5.73 8.79 5.13
C GLU A 38 -6.61 9.23 6.29
N SER A 39 -7.56 8.39 6.71
CA SER A 39 -8.41 8.65 7.87
C SER A 39 -7.58 8.74 9.15
N ASN A 40 -6.65 7.81 9.35
CA ASN A 40 -5.77 7.81 10.51
C ASN A 40 -4.84 9.03 10.54
N VAL A 41 -4.32 9.42 9.38
CA VAL A 41 -3.49 10.63 9.24
C VAL A 41 -4.28 11.87 9.62
N LYS A 42 -5.52 11.97 9.17
CA LYS A 42 -6.38 13.11 9.47
C LYS A 42 -6.66 13.23 10.97
N VAL A 43 -6.97 12.11 11.62
CA VAL A 43 -7.20 12.05 13.06
C VAL A 43 -5.91 12.41 13.81
N ALA A 44 -4.78 11.86 13.42
CA ALA A 44 -3.49 12.13 14.06
C ALA A 44 -3.08 13.59 13.90
N ASP A 45 -3.29 14.19 12.73
CA ASP A 45 -2.98 15.59 12.48
C ASP A 45 -3.83 16.51 13.35
N GLN A 46 -5.12 16.22 13.51
CA GLN A 46 -6.01 16.96 14.40
C GLN A 46 -5.56 16.84 15.85
N ASN A 47 -5.16 15.66 16.29
CA ASN A 47 -4.73 15.42 17.67
C ASN A 47 -3.33 15.95 17.97
N SER A 48 -2.47 16.09 16.97
CA SER A 48 -1.11 16.62 17.15
C SER A 48 -1.11 18.10 17.58
N ASN A 49 -2.21 18.80 17.39
CA ASN A 49 -2.39 20.17 17.83
C ASN A 49 -2.90 20.25 19.28
N GLY A 50 -3.18 19.11 19.92
CA GLY A 50 -3.62 19.02 21.31
C GLY A 50 -2.43 18.86 22.26
N THR A 51 -2.68 19.13 23.55
CA THR A 51 -1.68 19.08 24.61
C THR A 51 -1.58 17.71 25.29
N ASP A 52 -2.30 16.72 24.82
CA ASP A 52 -2.37 15.42 25.47
C ASP A 52 -1.29 14.47 24.93
N CYS A 53 -0.25 14.26 25.75
CA CYS A 53 0.91 13.44 25.39
C CYS A 53 0.61 11.94 25.32
N HIS A 54 -0.46 11.47 25.95
CA HIS A 54 -0.78 10.03 25.96
C HIS A 54 -1.31 9.52 24.62
N CYS A 55 -1.91 10.40 23.83
CA CYS A 55 -2.41 10.04 22.51
C CYS A 55 -1.31 9.81 21.49
N ASN A 56 -0.12 10.38 21.70
CA ASN A 56 0.96 10.34 20.71
C ASN A 56 1.53 8.95 20.49
N ASP A 57 1.73 8.18 21.56
CA ASP A 57 2.27 6.82 21.46
C ASP A 57 1.31 5.87 20.73
N GLU A 58 0.02 5.96 21.07
CA GLU A 58 -1.03 5.18 20.40
C GLU A 58 -1.13 5.57 18.92
N MET A 59 -1.10 6.87 18.64
CA MET A 59 -1.16 7.38 17.27
C MET A 59 0.04 6.93 16.45
N LEU A 60 1.25 6.98 17.02
CA LEU A 60 2.45 6.49 16.35
C LEU A 60 2.32 5.01 16.00
N THR A 61 1.81 4.21 16.93
CA THR A 61 1.60 2.78 16.70
C THR A 61 0.61 2.55 15.55
N ILE A 62 -0.52 3.25 15.58
CA ILE A 62 -1.55 3.16 14.52
C ILE A 62 -0.98 3.56 13.16
N LEU A 63 -0.23 4.66 13.11
CA LEU A 63 0.37 5.15 11.87
C LEU A 63 1.41 4.17 11.30
N LYS A 64 2.24 3.59 12.16
CA LYS A 64 3.24 2.60 11.76
C LYS A 64 2.57 1.32 11.27
N GLU A 65 1.51 0.86 11.94
CA GLU A 65 0.75 -0.31 11.50
C GLU A 65 0.05 -0.05 10.16
N SER A 66 -0.53 1.13 9.99
CA SER A 66 -1.15 1.55 8.72
C SER A 66 -0.13 1.58 7.58
N ARG A 67 1.08 2.05 7.87
CA ARG A 67 2.17 2.07 6.90
C ARG A 67 2.54 0.65 6.44
N VAL A 68 2.68 -0.27 7.39
CA VAL A 68 2.99 -1.68 7.09
C VAL A 68 1.88 -2.31 6.27
N SER A 69 0.62 -2.08 6.64
CA SER A 69 -0.53 -2.64 5.92
C SER A 69 -0.61 -2.12 4.50
N LEU A 70 -0.39 -0.82 4.30
CA LEU A 70 -0.40 -0.21 2.98
C LEU A 70 0.74 -0.74 2.12
N ASP A 71 1.94 -0.80 2.68
CA ASP A 71 3.13 -1.28 1.97
C ASP A 71 2.98 -2.75 1.56
N THR A 72 2.44 -3.58 2.44
CA THR A 72 2.16 -5.00 2.15
C THR A 72 1.14 -5.14 1.01
N ALA A 73 0.06 -4.37 1.06
CA ALA A 73 -0.95 -4.37 0.01
C ALA A 73 -0.37 -3.93 -1.34
N PHE A 74 0.46 -2.89 -1.33
CA PHE A 74 1.15 -2.41 -2.53
C PHE A 74 2.08 -3.48 -3.11
N LYS A 75 2.86 -4.15 -2.27
CA LYS A 75 3.80 -5.19 -2.71
C LYS A 75 3.08 -6.38 -3.35
N LYS A 76 1.95 -6.80 -2.78
CA LYS A 76 1.13 -7.88 -3.37
C LYS A 76 0.62 -7.50 -4.76
N TRP A 77 0.10 -6.30 -4.89
CA TRP A 77 -0.37 -5.77 -6.17
C TRP A 77 0.79 -5.70 -7.18
N HIS A 78 1.96 -5.21 -6.74
CA HIS A 78 3.14 -5.05 -7.59
C HIS A 78 3.66 -6.41 -8.08
N LEU A 79 3.68 -7.42 -7.22
CA LEU A 79 4.09 -8.76 -7.62
C LEU A 79 3.18 -9.32 -8.72
N ARG A 80 1.88 -9.17 -8.57
CA ARG A 80 0.92 -9.63 -9.59
C ARG A 80 1.07 -8.85 -10.88
N LEU A 81 1.28 -7.54 -10.78
CA LEU A 81 1.51 -6.70 -11.96
C LEU A 81 2.75 -7.14 -12.73
N ASN A 82 3.84 -7.43 -12.04
CA ASN A 82 5.08 -7.91 -12.67
C ASN A 82 4.87 -9.24 -13.40
N GLN A 83 4.10 -10.15 -12.83
CA GLN A 83 3.76 -11.41 -13.49
C GLN A 83 3.02 -11.16 -14.80
N LEU A 84 2.06 -10.24 -14.78
CA LEU A 84 1.29 -9.89 -15.98
C LEU A 84 2.16 -9.20 -17.04
N LEU A 85 3.06 -8.32 -16.60
CA LEU A 85 4.00 -7.66 -17.52
C LEU A 85 4.92 -8.65 -18.24
N GLU A 86 5.27 -9.75 -17.57
CA GLU A 86 6.10 -10.81 -18.17
C GLU A 86 5.32 -11.76 -19.09
N GLU A 87 4.07 -12.04 -18.74
CA GLU A 87 3.27 -13.08 -19.39
C GLU A 87 2.31 -12.55 -20.46
N ASP A 88 1.77 -11.34 -20.25
CA ASP A 88 0.77 -10.76 -21.13
C ASP A 88 1.44 -10.07 -22.32
N THR A 89 1.03 -10.42 -23.52
CA THR A 89 1.56 -9.85 -24.77
C THR A 89 0.57 -8.88 -25.45
N ASP A 90 -0.61 -8.69 -24.89
CA ASP A 90 -1.61 -7.79 -25.44
C ASP A 90 -1.21 -6.33 -25.21
N GLU A 91 -1.03 -5.59 -26.31
CA GLU A 91 -0.59 -4.19 -26.23
C GLU A 91 -1.55 -3.28 -25.46
N VAL A 92 -2.85 -3.52 -25.60
CA VAL A 92 -3.87 -2.76 -24.86
C VAL A 92 -3.72 -3.01 -23.36
N HIS A 93 -3.56 -4.28 -22.98
CA HIS A 93 -3.34 -4.68 -21.59
C HIS A 93 -2.05 -4.07 -21.02
N LEU A 94 -0.97 -4.12 -21.80
CA LEU A 94 0.32 -3.59 -21.36
C LEU A 94 0.25 -2.08 -21.12
N THR A 95 -0.50 -1.35 -21.94
CA THR A 95 -0.73 0.08 -21.74
C THR A 95 -1.49 0.34 -20.46
N GLU A 96 -2.55 -0.45 -20.19
CA GLU A 96 -3.31 -0.36 -18.94
C GLU A 96 -2.43 -0.62 -17.72
N TYR A 97 -1.53 -1.60 -17.79
CA TYR A 97 -0.62 -1.93 -16.69
C TYR A 97 0.33 -0.77 -16.38
N LYS A 98 0.84 -0.11 -17.40
CA LYS A 98 1.72 1.07 -17.23
C LYS A 98 0.98 2.23 -16.58
N GLU A 99 -0.25 2.48 -17.01
CA GLU A 99 -1.10 3.52 -16.44
C GLU A 99 -1.43 3.22 -14.97
N LYS A 100 -1.77 1.98 -14.67
CA LYS A 100 -2.03 1.54 -13.29
C LYS A 100 -0.79 1.69 -12.42
N TRP A 101 0.37 1.30 -12.93
CA TRP A 101 1.64 1.47 -12.22
C TRP A 101 1.88 2.92 -11.86
N THR A 102 1.75 3.83 -12.81
CA THR A 102 1.94 5.27 -12.60
C THR A 102 0.99 5.80 -11.53
N SER A 103 -0.30 5.44 -11.63
CA SER A 103 -1.32 5.91 -10.69
C SER A 103 -1.13 5.34 -9.28
N VAL A 104 -1.00 4.02 -9.17
CA VAL A 104 -0.94 3.34 -7.87
C VAL A 104 0.39 3.63 -7.17
N SER A 105 1.50 3.61 -7.89
CA SER A 105 2.82 3.89 -7.30
C SER A 105 2.89 5.33 -6.79
N LYS A 106 2.29 6.29 -7.49
CA LYS A 106 2.24 7.67 -7.04
C LYS A 106 1.42 7.80 -5.75
N LYS A 107 0.26 7.17 -5.69
CA LYS A 107 -0.58 7.17 -4.49
C LYS A 107 0.18 6.59 -3.30
N HIS A 108 0.90 5.49 -3.52
CA HIS A 108 1.71 4.85 -2.49
C HIS A 108 2.83 5.78 -2.01
N GLN A 109 3.59 6.36 -2.91
CA GLN A 109 4.68 7.28 -2.58
C GLN A 109 4.19 8.51 -1.82
N ASP A 110 3.10 9.12 -2.28
CA ASP A 110 2.53 10.30 -1.64
C ASP A 110 2.04 9.97 -0.22
N ALA A 111 1.40 8.82 -0.05
CA ALA A 111 0.92 8.38 1.26
C ALA A 111 2.07 8.10 2.23
N ILE A 112 3.12 7.42 1.78
CA ILE A 112 4.29 7.12 2.62
C ILE A 112 5.00 8.42 3.02
N ARG A 113 5.14 9.36 2.09
CA ARG A 113 5.75 10.67 2.37
C ARG A 113 4.96 11.42 3.44
N LEU A 114 3.66 11.47 3.30
CA LEU A 114 2.77 12.12 4.26
C LEU A 114 2.86 11.48 5.65
N LEU A 115 2.86 10.15 5.68
CA LEU A 115 3.02 9.40 6.93
C LEU A 115 4.36 9.67 7.61
N ASP A 116 5.45 9.62 6.85
CA ASP A 116 6.80 9.84 7.40
C ASP A 116 6.92 11.25 7.98
N GLN A 117 6.38 12.26 7.30
CA GLN A 117 6.37 13.63 7.80
C GLN A 117 5.59 13.73 9.11
N LEU A 118 4.44 13.08 9.18
CA LEU A 118 3.61 13.11 10.38
C LEU A 118 4.25 12.34 11.54
N ILE A 119 4.86 11.20 11.28
CA ILE A 119 5.57 10.41 12.28
C ILE A 119 6.73 11.21 12.88
N ILE A 120 7.48 11.93 12.05
CA ILE A 120 8.57 12.79 12.50
C ILE A 120 8.02 13.94 13.35
N LYS A 121 6.93 14.55 12.94
CA LYS A 121 6.28 15.66 13.66
C LYS A 121 5.79 15.25 15.04
N ILE A 122 5.22 14.06 15.16
CA ILE A 122 4.67 13.52 16.41
C ILE A 122 5.77 12.96 17.32
N GLY A 123 6.69 12.22 16.71
CA GLY A 123 7.81 11.60 17.41
C GLY A 123 8.91 12.60 17.67
#